data_c079c2d1f0e804539d9566bef79ec8c5
#
_entry.id   c079c2d1f0e804539d9566bef79ec8c5
#
_cell.length_a   1.000
_cell.length_b   1.000
_cell.length_c   1.000
_cell.angle_alpha   90.00
_cell.angle_beta   90.00
_cell.angle_gamma   90.00
#
_symmetry.space_group_name_H-M   'P 1'
#
loop_
_entity.id
_entity.type
_entity.pdbx_description
1 polymer ?
#
loop_
_entity_poly.entity_id
_entity_poly.type
_entity_poly.pdbx_seq_one_letter_code
_entity_poly.pdbx_strand_id
1 'polypeptide(L)'
;MKHSVLYEELPFLKDVDRERQEQFEEHFKSAPLWLMDAFQAEELKKGTIFISEGEPADTVFFVVKGTVEAIDYRIDGVPYDYMKFDKVYALGGMEFMMDIDSYMTTLRAVTDCKVIKISRVKFEKWMFTDIRAMKLEAKRMGEYLLEEGRNSRLFLFMQGSVRLAMLFTERYERSNEKGVLEIKGNRQSLADETGLCLKSISRAIKKFSEEGMITKAGNRILIDKGQYEEMKKMVLAKIDGN
;
A
#
# COMPACT_ATOMS: atom_id res chain seq x y z
N MET A 1 -25.53 -2.24 -19.23
CA MET A 1 -26.32 -3.31 -18.56
C MET A 1 -25.60 -3.96 -17.37
N LYS A 2 -24.29 -4.29 -17.45
CA LYS A 2 -23.55 -4.88 -16.30
C LYS A 2 -23.23 -3.88 -15.16
N HIS A 3 -23.15 -2.58 -15.43
CA HIS A 3 -22.98 -1.53 -14.42
C HIS A 3 -24.10 -1.52 -13.36
N SER A 4 -25.34 -1.74 -13.78
CA SER A 4 -26.50 -1.79 -12.89
C SER A 4 -26.36 -2.91 -11.85
N VAL A 5 -25.94 -4.12 -12.29
CA VAL A 5 -25.86 -5.31 -11.42
C VAL A 5 -24.82 -5.16 -10.33
N LEU A 6 -23.63 -4.60 -10.64
CA LEU A 6 -22.58 -4.40 -9.62
C LEU A 6 -23.07 -3.49 -8.48
N TYR A 7 -23.81 -2.43 -8.78
CA TYR A 7 -24.38 -1.52 -7.80
C TYR A 7 -25.65 -2.03 -7.12
N GLU A 8 -26.31 -3.04 -7.71
CA GLU A 8 -27.41 -3.77 -7.07
C GLU A 8 -26.85 -4.74 -6.01
N GLU A 9 -25.81 -5.50 -6.35
CA GLU A 9 -25.16 -6.45 -5.45
C GLU A 9 -24.30 -5.73 -4.37
N LEU A 10 -23.69 -4.61 -4.71
CA LEU A 10 -22.83 -3.84 -3.84
C LEU A 10 -23.33 -2.38 -3.72
N PRO A 11 -24.51 -2.14 -3.10
CA PRO A 11 -25.11 -0.80 -3.04
C PRO A 11 -24.22 0.24 -2.37
N PHE A 12 -23.38 -0.17 -1.44
CA PHE A 12 -22.43 0.69 -0.74
C PHE A 12 -21.27 1.23 -1.62
N LEU A 13 -21.10 0.73 -2.84
CA LEU A 13 -20.18 1.33 -3.80
C LEU A 13 -20.55 2.78 -4.16
N LYS A 14 -21.83 3.14 -4.03
CA LYS A 14 -22.30 4.52 -4.25
C LYS A 14 -21.76 5.52 -3.22
N ASP A 15 -21.34 5.02 -2.05
CA ASP A 15 -20.86 5.83 -0.92
C ASP A 15 -19.33 5.95 -0.86
N VAL A 16 -18.62 5.41 -1.85
CA VAL A 16 -17.16 5.56 -1.97
C VAL A 16 -16.81 6.63 -2.99
N ASP A 17 -15.56 7.09 -2.96
CA ASP A 17 -15.08 8.08 -3.94
C ASP A 17 -15.14 7.55 -5.38
N ARG A 18 -15.23 8.47 -6.33
CA ARG A 18 -15.42 8.14 -7.75
C ARG A 18 -14.27 7.33 -8.33
N GLU A 19 -13.05 7.61 -7.92
CA GLU A 19 -11.87 6.89 -8.41
C GLU A 19 -11.96 5.41 -8.02
N ARG A 20 -12.34 5.12 -6.78
CA ARG A 20 -12.53 3.74 -6.29
C ARG A 20 -13.69 3.04 -7.01
N GLN A 21 -14.78 3.76 -7.28
CA GLN A 21 -15.89 3.22 -8.08
C GLN A 21 -15.40 2.79 -9.46
N GLU A 22 -14.69 3.65 -10.18
CA GLU A 22 -14.14 3.39 -11.53
C GLU A 22 -13.17 2.18 -11.51
N GLN A 23 -12.35 2.06 -10.47
CA GLN A 23 -11.46 0.90 -10.29
C GLN A 23 -12.24 -0.41 -10.11
N PHE A 24 -13.32 -0.41 -9.33
CA PHE A 24 -14.21 -1.57 -9.15
C PHE A 24 -14.93 -1.92 -10.45
N GLU A 25 -15.46 -0.94 -11.14
CA GLU A 25 -16.12 -1.11 -12.43
C GLU A 25 -15.20 -1.74 -13.48
N GLU A 26 -13.97 -1.27 -13.56
CA GLU A 26 -12.98 -1.85 -14.47
C GLU A 26 -12.61 -3.28 -14.06
N HIS A 27 -12.39 -3.51 -12.76
CA HIS A 27 -11.99 -4.81 -12.24
C HIS A 27 -13.03 -5.88 -12.53
N PHE A 28 -14.30 -5.58 -12.26
CA PHE A 28 -15.41 -6.52 -12.42
C PHE A 28 -16.19 -6.37 -13.74
N LYS A 29 -15.65 -5.63 -14.69
CA LYS A 29 -16.31 -5.34 -15.99
C LYS A 29 -16.75 -6.59 -16.75
N SER A 30 -15.97 -7.65 -16.70
CA SER A 30 -16.25 -8.93 -17.37
C SER A 30 -16.74 -10.00 -16.40
N ALA A 31 -16.82 -9.71 -15.10
CA ALA A 31 -17.23 -10.67 -14.08
C ALA A 31 -18.62 -11.26 -14.38
N PRO A 32 -18.77 -12.58 -14.28
CA PRO A 32 -20.06 -13.24 -14.45
C PRO A 32 -20.97 -13.00 -13.25
N LEU A 33 -22.29 -13.10 -13.45
CA LEU A 33 -23.28 -12.91 -12.37
C LEU A 33 -23.04 -13.85 -11.19
N TRP A 34 -22.77 -15.14 -11.45
CA TRP A 34 -22.51 -16.13 -10.40
C TRP A 34 -21.34 -15.77 -9.47
N LEU A 35 -20.39 -14.95 -9.95
CA LEU A 35 -19.31 -14.44 -9.11
C LEU A 35 -19.81 -13.29 -8.22
N MET A 36 -20.59 -12.38 -8.77
CA MET A 36 -21.16 -11.23 -8.05
C MET A 36 -22.11 -11.71 -6.95
N ASP A 37 -22.96 -12.70 -7.22
CA ASP A 37 -23.85 -13.36 -6.24
C ASP A 37 -23.08 -14.02 -5.08
N ALA A 38 -21.78 -14.24 -5.28
CA ALA A 38 -20.93 -14.89 -4.27
C ALA A 38 -20.19 -13.90 -3.38
N PHE A 39 -20.30 -12.61 -3.64
CA PHE A 39 -19.65 -11.59 -2.83
C PHE A 39 -20.22 -11.55 -1.41
N GLN A 40 -19.30 -11.50 -0.45
CA GLN A 40 -19.64 -11.32 0.95
C GLN A 40 -19.00 -10.03 1.43
N ALA A 41 -19.82 -9.06 1.85
CA ALA A 41 -19.32 -7.81 2.39
C ALA A 41 -18.98 -7.97 3.88
N GLU A 42 -17.87 -7.38 4.29
CA GLU A 42 -17.41 -7.37 5.68
C GLU A 42 -16.86 -5.99 6.05
N GLU A 43 -17.09 -5.58 7.31
CA GLU A 43 -16.53 -4.36 7.87
C GLU A 43 -15.38 -4.71 8.81
N LEU A 44 -14.22 -4.10 8.55
CA LEU A 44 -13.00 -4.27 9.34
C LEU A 44 -12.75 -2.99 10.12
N LYS A 45 -12.56 -3.11 11.43
CA LYS A 45 -12.13 -1.98 12.25
C LYS A 45 -10.65 -1.71 12.07
N LYS A 46 -10.25 -0.45 12.22
CA LYS A 46 -8.84 -0.06 12.26
C LYS A 46 -8.05 -0.97 13.19
N GLY A 47 -6.92 -1.48 12.72
CA GLY A 47 -6.04 -2.39 13.43
C GLY A 47 -6.38 -3.88 13.27
N THR A 48 -7.51 -4.24 12.63
CA THR A 48 -7.86 -5.64 12.38
C THR A 48 -6.89 -6.27 11.39
N ILE A 49 -6.26 -7.39 11.79
CA ILE A 49 -5.55 -8.30 10.88
C ILE A 49 -6.60 -9.24 10.29
N PHE A 50 -6.72 -9.28 8.97
CA PHE A 50 -7.73 -10.09 8.26
C PHE A 50 -7.12 -11.13 7.33
N ILE A 51 -5.82 -11.01 7.05
CA ILE A 51 -4.98 -12.03 6.42
C ILE A 51 -3.74 -12.19 7.28
N SER A 52 -3.37 -13.42 7.60
CA SER A 52 -2.14 -13.74 8.35
C SER A 52 -1.22 -14.60 7.50
N GLU A 53 0.06 -14.24 7.44
CA GLU A 53 1.09 -15.05 6.76
C GLU A 53 1.08 -16.49 7.31
N GLY A 54 1.14 -17.47 6.42
CA GLY A 54 1.13 -18.89 6.75
C GLY A 54 -0.25 -19.53 6.92
N GLU A 55 -1.32 -18.75 7.09
CA GLU A 55 -2.69 -19.28 7.11
C GLU A 55 -3.13 -19.72 5.71
N PRO A 56 -4.09 -20.68 5.58
CA PRO A 56 -4.60 -21.13 4.30
C PRO A 56 -5.15 -19.99 3.45
N ALA A 57 -4.69 -19.87 2.20
CA ALA A 57 -5.12 -18.84 1.25
C ALA A 57 -6.40 -19.27 0.51
N ASP A 58 -7.48 -19.47 1.24
CA ASP A 58 -8.76 -19.95 0.75
C ASP A 58 -9.77 -18.85 0.38
N THR A 59 -9.43 -17.59 0.64
CA THR A 59 -10.28 -16.43 0.44
C THR A 59 -9.53 -15.31 -0.27
N VAL A 60 -10.18 -14.64 -1.23
CA VAL A 60 -9.67 -13.45 -1.90
C VAL A 60 -10.49 -12.24 -1.47
N PHE A 61 -9.81 -11.17 -1.08
CA PHE A 61 -10.41 -9.93 -0.58
C PHE A 61 -10.19 -8.77 -1.55
N PHE A 62 -11.18 -7.88 -1.63
CA PHE A 62 -11.09 -6.62 -2.35
C PHE A 62 -11.49 -5.47 -1.43
N VAL A 63 -10.60 -4.49 -1.26
CA VAL A 63 -10.87 -3.33 -0.40
C VAL A 63 -11.74 -2.33 -1.13
N VAL A 64 -12.98 -2.18 -0.68
CA VAL A 64 -13.96 -1.23 -1.25
C VAL A 64 -13.73 0.16 -0.71
N LYS A 65 -13.52 0.28 0.60
CA LYS A 65 -13.30 1.54 1.31
C LYS A 65 -12.23 1.37 2.35
N GLY A 66 -11.45 2.42 2.57
CA GLY A 66 -10.37 2.43 3.55
C GLY A 66 -9.03 2.05 2.93
N THR A 67 -8.04 1.90 3.79
CA THR A 67 -6.65 1.59 3.45
C THR A 67 -6.19 0.40 4.29
N VAL A 68 -5.49 -0.53 3.65
CA VAL A 68 -4.84 -1.67 4.31
C VAL A 68 -3.35 -1.63 4.03
N GLU A 69 -2.58 -2.28 4.87
CA GLU A 69 -1.12 -2.37 4.75
C GLU A 69 -0.65 -3.81 4.88
N ALA A 70 0.45 -4.11 4.20
CA ALA A 70 1.19 -5.35 4.35
C ALA A 70 2.25 -5.19 5.44
N ILE A 71 2.32 -6.17 6.34
CA ILE A 71 3.24 -6.19 7.47
C ILE A 71 4.14 -7.40 7.34
N ASP A 72 5.45 -7.19 7.44
CA ASP A 72 6.44 -8.25 7.56
C ASP A 72 7.04 -8.26 8.98
N TYR A 73 7.08 -9.43 9.61
CA TYR A 73 7.63 -9.62 10.95
C TYR A 73 9.01 -10.30 10.94
N ARG A 74 9.59 -10.55 9.76
CA ARG A 74 10.83 -11.35 9.61
C ARG A 74 12.09 -10.67 10.14
N ILE A 75 12.08 -9.34 10.31
CA ILE A 75 13.25 -8.59 10.79
C ILE A 75 13.10 -8.35 12.29
N ASP A 76 13.76 -9.19 13.11
CA ASP A 76 13.84 -9.07 14.59
C ASP A 76 12.48 -8.93 15.30
N GLY A 77 11.39 -9.43 14.71
CA GLY A 77 10.04 -9.32 15.27
C GLY A 77 9.47 -7.90 15.27
N VAL A 78 10.16 -6.94 14.65
CA VAL A 78 9.64 -5.59 14.46
C VAL A 78 8.75 -5.58 13.22
N PRO A 79 7.47 -5.15 13.35
CA PRO A 79 6.61 -5.05 12.19
C PRO A 79 7.16 -4.00 11.21
N TYR A 80 7.43 -4.42 9.99
CA TYR A 80 7.82 -3.55 8.89
C TYR A 80 6.63 -3.37 7.96
N ASP A 81 6.08 -2.15 7.94
CA ASP A 81 5.00 -1.77 7.04
C ASP A 81 5.61 -1.43 5.67
N TYR A 82 5.65 -2.39 4.76
CA TYR A 82 6.35 -2.20 3.49
C TYR A 82 5.45 -1.77 2.33
N MET A 83 4.13 -1.97 2.45
CA MET A 83 3.20 -1.61 1.37
C MET A 83 1.83 -1.19 1.89
N LYS A 84 1.28 -0.12 1.33
CA LYS A 84 -0.12 0.28 1.54
C LYS A 84 -0.91 0.09 0.26
N PHE A 85 -2.08 -0.49 0.40
CA PHE A 85 -3.00 -0.72 -0.71
C PHE A 85 -4.08 0.36 -0.69
N ASP A 86 -3.96 1.31 -1.60
CA ASP A 86 -4.88 2.42 -1.83
C ASP A 86 -5.73 2.26 -3.09
N LYS A 87 -5.53 1.16 -3.83
CA LYS A 87 -6.28 0.77 -5.03
C LYS A 87 -6.99 -0.56 -4.83
N VAL A 88 -7.79 -0.95 -5.80
CA VAL A 88 -8.46 -2.25 -5.81
C VAL A 88 -7.48 -3.32 -6.28
N TYR A 89 -7.11 -4.22 -5.37
CA TYR A 89 -6.31 -5.41 -5.64
C TYR A 89 -7.07 -6.65 -5.18
N ALA A 90 -6.81 -7.77 -5.84
CA ALA A 90 -7.24 -9.10 -5.38
C ALA A 90 -6.23 -9.60 -4.32
N LEU A 91 -6.46 -9.24 -3.05
CA LEU A 91 -5.61 -9.65 -1.94
C LEU A 91 -5.86 -11.15 -1.64
N GLY A 92 -4.84 -11.98 -1.75
CA GLY A 92 -4.94 -13.43 -1.80
C GLY A 92 -5.02 -14.01 -3.22
N GLY A 93 -5.10 -13.15 -4.25
CA GLY A 93 -5.11 -13.57 -5.65
C GLY A 93 -3.73 -13.91 -6.20
N MET A 94 -2.68 -13.33 -5.63
CA MET A 94 -1.30 -13.61 -6.01
C MET A 94 -0.91 -15.05 -5.64
N GLU A 95 -1.34 -15.53 -4.50
CA GLU A 95 -1.12 -16.89 -4.03
C GLU A 95 -1.71 -17.92 -5.01
N PHE A 96 -2.91 -17.66 -5.54
CA PHE A 96 -3.48 -18.47 -6.61
C PHE A 96 -2.60 -18.47 -7.87
N MET A 97 -2.16 -17.29 -8.33
CA MET A 97 -1.33 -17.16 -9.53
C MET A 97 0.02 -17.85 -9.43
N MET A 98 0.51 -18.04 -8.21
CA MET A 98 1.81 -18.66 -7.89
C MET A 98 1.69 -20.12 -7.43
N ASP A 99 0.50 -20.71 -7.46
CA ASP A 99 0.22 -22.07 -6.95
C ASP A 99 0.63 -22.26 -5.48
N ILE A 100 0.41 -21.21 -4.65
CA ILE A 100 0.73 -21.22 -3.22
C ILE A 100 -0.56 -21.39 -2.41
N ASP A 101 -0.55 -22.31 -1.42
CA ASP A 101 -1.73 -22.65 -0.63
C ASP A 101 -1.88 -21.85 0.66
N SER A 102 -0.88 -21.07 1.04
CA SER A 102 -0.90 -20.21 2.22
C SER A 102 -0.62 -18.76 1.88
N TYR A 103 -1.17 -17.83 2.65
CA TYR A 103 -0.87 -16.41 2.46
C TYR A 103 0.61 -16.13 2.71
N MET A 104 1.19 -15.31 1.83
CA MET A 104 2.60 -14.94 1.86
C MET A 104 2.88 -13.69 2.66
N THR A 105 1.83 -13.00 3.14
CA THR A 105 1.97 -11.75 3.90
C THR A 105 0.84 -11.57 4.89
N THR A 106 1.08 -10.79 5.93
CA THR A 106 0.04 -10.37 6.87
C THR A 106 -0.52 -9.02 6.44
N LEU A 107 -1.87 -8.91 6.38
CA LEU A 107 -2.55 -7.66 6.03
C LEU A 107 -3.37 -7.14 7.19
N ARG A 108 -3.23 -5.83 7.45
CA ARG A 108 -3.91 -5.11 8.52
C ARG A 108 -4.67 -3.90 8.00
N ALA A 109 -5.84 -3.63 8.55
CA ALA A 109 -6.63 -2.43 8.28
C ALA A 109 -5.98 -1.19 8.96
N VAL A 110 -5.56 -0.21 8.17
CA VAL A 110 -4.99 1.07 8.67
C VAL A 110 -6.09 2.03 9.11
N THR A 111 -7.23 1.98 8.43
CA THR A 111 -8.45 2.73 8.75
C THR A 111 -9.62 1.77 8.98
N ASP A 112 -10.79 2.24 9.36
CA ASP A 112 -12.00 1.43 9.22
C ASP A 112 -12.19 1.14 7.73
N CYS A 113 -12.32 -0.16 7.39
CA CYS A 113 -12.40 -0.63 6.01
C CYS A 113 -13.72 -1.34 5.75
N LYS A 114 -14.17 -1.30 4.50
CA LYS A 114 -15.18 -2.18 3.96
C LYS A 114 -14.56 -3.03 2.87
N VAL A 115 -14.69 -4.33 2.98
CA VAL A 115 -14.12 -5.30 2.04
C VAL A 115 -15.22 -6.20 1.48
N ILE A 116 -15.01 -6.70 0.27
CA ILE A 116 -15.74 -7.86 -0.24
C ILE A 116 -14.78 -9.04 -0.30
N LYS A 117 -15.29 -10.21 -0.05
CA LYS A 117 -14.54 -11.48 -0.09
C LYS A 117 -15.26 -12.51 -0.94
N ILE A 118 -14.47 -13.33 -1.59
CA ILE A 118 -14.93 -14.51 -2.34
C ILE A 118 -14.02 -15.69 -2.02
N SER A 119 -14.54 -16.93 -2.11
CA SER A 119 -13.69 -18.09 -1.94
C SER A 119 -12.67 -18.20 -3.08
N ARG A 120 -11.46 -18.68 -2.77
CA ARG A 120 -10.40 -18.96 -3.76
C ARG A 120 -10.93 -19.80 -4.93
N VAL A 121 -11.70 -20.83 -4.68
CA VAL A 121 -12.29 -21.70 -5.71
C VAL A 121 -13.12 -20.91 -6.74
N LYS A 122 -13.90 -19.93 -6.30
CA LYS A 122 -14.68 -19.06 -7.20
C LYS A 122 -13.80 -18.08 -7.95
N PHE A 123 -12.80 -17.54 -7.29
CA PHE A 123 -11.80 -16.67 -7.93
C PHE A 123 -11.04 -17.42 -9.02
N GLU A 124 -10.54 -18.61 -8.74
CA GLU A 124 -9.87 -19.50 -9.69
C GLU A 124 -10.76 -19.82 -10.90
N LYS A 125 -12.01 -20.23 -10.65
CA LYS A 125 -12.97 -20.48 -11.73
C LYS A 125 -13.17 -19.26 -12.62
N TRP A 126 -13.22 -18.07 -12.04
CA TRP A 126 -13.34 -16.83 -12.81
C TRP A 126 -12.08 -16.58 -13.63
N MET A 127 -10.90 -16.66 -13.04
CA MET A 127 -9.63 -16.45 -13.73
C MET A 127 -9.44 -17.43 -14.90
N PHE A 128 -9.78 -18.71 -14.73
CA PHE A 128 -9.69 -19.71 -15.81
C PHE A 128 -10.74 -19.54 -16.91
N THR A 129 -11.87 -18.93 -16.63
CA THR A 129 -12.96 -18.73 -17.60
C THR A 129 -13.00 -17.36 -18.25
N ASP A 130 -12.27 -16.37 -17.71
CA ASP A 130 -12.22 -15.01 -18.22
C ASP A 130 -10.79 -14.52 -18.42
N ILE A 131 -10.30 -14.68 -19.65
CA ILE A 131 -8.93 -14.27 -20.03
C ILE A 131 -8.69 -12.76 -19.82
N ARG A 132 -9.74 -11.93 -19.83
CA ARG A 132 -9.60 -10.47 -19.59
C ARG A 132 -9.34 -10.18 -18.11
N ALA A 133 -10.03 -10.89 -17.22
CA ALA A 133 -9.78 -10.82 -15.79
C ALA A 133 -8.36 -11.33 -15.46
N MET A 134 -7.97 -12.48 -15.99
CA MET A 134 -6.63 -13.02 -15.84
C MET A 134 -5.54 -12.03 -16.32
N LYS A 135 -5.74 -11.41 -17.50
CA LYS A 135 -4.81 -10.41 -18.03
C LYS A 135 -4.72 -9.17 -17.15
N LEU A 136 -5.84 -8.74 -16.57
CA LEU A 136 -5.86 -7.59 -15.65
C LEU A 136 -5.06 -7.88 -14.38
N GLU A 137 -5.26 -9.05 -13.77
CA GLU A 137 -4.50 -9.46 -12.59
C GLU A 137 -3.01 -9.59 -12.90
N ALA A 138 -2.63 -10.26 -13.98
CA ALA A 138 -1.24 -10.37 -14.42
C ALA A 138 -0.59 -9.00 -14.68
N LYS A 139 -1.35 -8.05 -15.27
CA LYS A 139 -0.90 -6.68 -15.47
C LYS A 139 -0.62 -5.99 -14.13
N ARG A 140 -1.53 -6.09 -13.16
CA ARG A 140 -1.37 -5.48 -11.83
C ARG A 140 -0.19 -6.05 -11.06
N MET A 141 0.00 -7.38 -11.13
CA MET A 141 1.20 -8.02 -10.57
C MET A 141 2.49 -7.53 -11.24
N GLY A 142 2.49 -7.39 -12.57
CA GLY A 142 3.62 -6.85 -13.32
C GLY A 142 3.93 -5.40 -12.96
N GLU A 143 2.91 -4.55 -12.82
CA GLU A 143 3.06 -3.16 -12.39
C GLU A 143 3.65 -3.09 -10.96
N TYR A 144 3.13 -3.89 -10.04
CA TYR A 144 3.67 -4.02 -8.69
C TYR A 144 5.15 -4.44 -8.69
N LEU A 145 5.51 -5.51 -9.41
CA LEU A 145 6.90 -6.00 -9.47
C LEU A 145 7.84 -4.98 -10.10
N LEU A 146 7.38 -4.22 -11.11
CA LEU A 146 8.17 -3.16 -11.73
C LEU A 146 8.40 -1.99 -10.77
N GLU A 147 7.37 -1.61 -10.00
CA GLU A 147 7.45 -0.55 -9.00
C GLU A 147 8.42 -0.95 -7.88
N GLU A 148 8.25 -2.14 -7.30
CA GLU A 148 9.17 -2.69 -6.30
C GLU A 148 10.60 -2.80 -6.80
N GLY A 149 10.80 -3.28 -8.02
CA GLY A 149 12.13 -3.37 -8.63
C GLY A 149 12.78 -2.00 -8.86
N ARG A 150 12.01 -0.96 -9.16
CA ARG A 150 12.49 0.42 -9.26
C ARG A 150 12.86 0.97 -7.89
N ASN A 151 11.98 0.84 -6.92
CA ASN A 151 12.19 1.32 -5.54
C ASN A 151 13.42 0.65 -4.92
N SER A 152 13.56 -0.65 -5.03
CA SER A 152 14.73 -1.39 -4.53
C SER A 152 16.03 -0.92 -5.17
N ARG A 153 16.06 -0.65 -6.48
CA ARG A 153 17.24 -0.12 -7.16
C ARG A 153 17.58 1.29 -6.71
N LEU A 154 16.59 2.17 -6.57
CA LEU A 154 16.79 3.52 -6.08
C LEU A 154 17.45 3.50 -4.69
N PHE A 155 16.96 2.64 -3.79
CA PHE A 155 17.53 2.47 -2.46
C PHE A 155 19.01 2.06 -2.48
N LEU A 156 19.42 1.19 -3.40
CA LEU A 156 20.82 0.72 -3.50
C LEU A 156 21.80 1.84 -3.87
N PHE A 157 21.37 2.79 -4.71
CA PHE A 157 22.25 3.85 -5.24
C PHE A 157 22.14 5.17 -4.47
N MET A 158 21.15 5.34 -3.60
CA MET A 158 20.96 6.58 -2.86
C MET A 158 21.87 6.69 -1.64
N GLN A 159 22.48 7.88 -1.47
CA GLN A 159 23.18 8.23 -0.23
C GLN A 159 22.23 8.26 0.95
N GLY A 160 22.72 7.99 2.16
CA GLY A 160 21.88 7.86 3.35
C GLY A 160 20.94 9.03 3.64
N SER A 161 21.37 10.29 3.41
CA SER A 161 20.49 11.46 3.58
C SER A 161 19.34 11.48 2.57
N VAL A 162 19.57 11.03 1.34
CA VAL A 162 18.52 10.97 0.30
C VAL A 162 17.47 9.91 0.64
N ARG A 163 17.88 8.75 1.17
CA ARG A 163 16.93 7.72 1.65
C ARG A 163 16.00 8.26 2.72
N LEU A 164 16.55 9.03 3.68
CA LEU A 164 15.75 9.63 4.73
C LEU A 164 14.80 10.72 4.16
N ALA A 165 15.26 11.51 3.20
CA ALA A 165 14.41 12.49 2.53
C ALA A 165 13.26 11.81 1.75
N MET A 166 13.56 10.70 1.06
CA MET A 166 12.57 9.90 0.35
C MET A 166 11.49 9.37 1.31
N LEU A 167 11.89 8.79 2.44
CA LEU A 167 10.95 8.36 3.48
C LEU A 167 10.07 9.52 3.99
N PHE A 168 10.64 10.71 4.17
CA PHE A 168 9.90 11.87 4.64
C PHE A 168 8.92 12.41 3.57
N THR A 169 9.32 12.42 2.30
CA THR A 169 8.43 12.81 1.19
C THR A 169 7.27 11.83 1.02
N GLU A 170 7.52 10.53 1.08
CA GLU A 170 6.46 9.51 1.03
C GLU A 170 5.48 9.64 2.18
N ARG A 171 5.98 9.85 3.41
CA ARG A 171 5.12 10.05 4.58
C ARG A 171 4.29 11.32 4.46
N TYR A 172 4.86 12.40 3.92
CA TYR A 172 4.14 13.65 3.69
C TYR A 172 2.99 13.44 2.68
N GLU A 173 3.27 12.80 1.55
CA GLU A 173 2.27 12.51 0.51
C GLU A 173 1.13 11.60 1.01
N ARG A 174 1.44 10.68 1.93
CA ARG A 174 0.46 9.79 2.56
C ARG A 174 -0.29 10.43 3.74
N SER A 175 0.21 11.55 4.26
CA SER A 175 -0.44 12.22 5.40
C SER A 175 -1.65 13.03 4.90
N ASN A 176 -2.83 12.74 5.45
CA ASN A 176 -4.04 13.56 5.23
C ASN A 176 -4.10 14.77 6.18
N GLU A 177 -3.03 15.08 6.89
CA GLU A 177 -3.00 16.16 7.86
C GLU A 177 -2.72 17.50 7.17
N LYS A 178 -3.44 18.54 7.61
CA LYS A 178 -3.53 19.89 7.05
C LYS A 178 -2.16 20.58 6.83
N GLY A 179 -1.41 20.15 5.82
CA GLY A 179 -0.24 20.86 5.33
C GLY A 179 1.04 20.75 6.16
N VAL A 180 1.04 20.04 7.29
CA VAL A 180 2.24 19.79 8.13
C VAL A 180 2.27 18.32 8.53
N LEU A 181 3.34 17.62 8.16
CA LEU A 181 3.61 16.26 8.64
C LEU A 181 4.30 16.34 10.01
N GLU A 182 3.76 15.68 11.00
CA GLU A 182 4.40 15.47 12.30
C GLU A 182 4.93 14.05 12.41
N ILE A 183 6.26 13.90 12.51
CA ILE A 183 6.91 12.63 12.76
C ILE A 183 7.24 12.55 14.24
N LYS A 184 6.46 11.75 14.98
CA LYS A 184 6.71 11.35 16.36
C LYS A 184 7.62 10.15 16.30
N GLY A 185 8.89 10.26 16.63
CA GLY A 185 9.65 9.11 16.40
C GLY A 185 10.93 8.85 17.10
N ASN A 186 11.06 7.59 17.38
CA ASN A 186 12.31 6.95 17.72
C ASN A 186 13.21 6.95 16.47
N ARG A 187 14.46 7.42 16.61
CA ARG A 187 15.47 7.36 15.55
C ARG A 187 15.74 5.94 15.08
N GLN A 188 15.45 4.95 15.92
CA GLN A 188 15.54 3.54 15.59
C GLN A 188 14.55 3.17 14.48
N SER A 189 13.28 3.59 14.59
CA SER A 189 12.30 3.35 13.52
C SER A 189 12.73 3.94 12.17
N LEU A 190 13.29 5.17 12.17
CA LEU A 190 13.84 5.77 10.96
C LEU A 190 15.06 5.02 10.42
N ALA A 191 15.88 4.45 11.30
CA ALA A 191 17.03 3.63 10.94
C ALA A 191 16.57 2.31 10.29
N ASP A 192 15.58 1.66 10.89
CA ASP A 192 15.03 0.38 10.43
C ASP A 192 14.36 0.54 9.04
N GLU A 193 13.54 1.57 8.87
CA GLU A 193 12.85 1.85 7.60
C GLU A 193 13.79 2.29 6.46
N THR A 194 14.90 2.95 6.78
CA THR A 194 15.85 3.43 5.75
C THR A 194 17.03 2.50 5.51
N GLY A 195 17.20 1.47 6.36
CA GLY A 195 18.41 0.63 6.35
C GLY A 195 19.69 1.39 6.74
N LEU A 196 19.56 2.49 7.48
CA LEU A 196 20.69 3.33 7.92
C LEU A 196 21.01 3.12 9.38
N CYS A 197 22.28 3.22 9.74
CA CYS A 197 22.64 3.22 11.17
C CYS A 197 22.19 4.53 11.85
N LEU A 198 21.95 4.47 13.16
CA LEU A 198 21.53 5.59 14.01
C LEU A 198 22.40 6.85 13.86
N LYS A 199 23.71 6.66 13.65
CA LYS A 199 24.65 7.76 13.43
C LYS A 199 24.38 8.49 12.12
N SER A 200 24.04 7.75 11.06
CA SER A 200 23.68 8.31 9.74
C SER A 200 22.35 9.04 9.81
N ILE A 201 21.34 8.48 10.48
CA ILE A 201 20.05 9.14 10.74
C ILE A 201 20.27 10.45 11.49
N SER A 202 21.06 10.42 12.57
CA SER A 202 21.32 11.62 13.39
C SER A 202 22.02 12.72 12.60
N ARG A 203 22.98 12.37 11.73
CA ARG A 203 23.66 13.31 10.83
C ARG A 203 22.71 13.90 9.80
N ALA A 204 21.88 13.06 9.17
CA ALA A 204 20.90 13.51 8.16
C ALA A 204 19.86 14.46 8.77
N ILE A 205 19.29 14.13 9.94
CA ILE A 205 18.36 15.00 10.67
C ILE A 205 19.03 16.34 11.04
N LYS A 206 20.27 16.30 11.50
CA LYS A 206 21.02 17.53 11.81
C LYS A 206 21.18 18.40 10.56
N LYS A 207 21.66 17.81 9.46
CA LYS A 207 21.82 18.46 8.15
C LYS A 207 20.51 19.09 7.67
N PHE A 208 19.42 18.32 7.63
CA PHE A 208 18.10 18.82 7.19
C PHE A 208 17.58 19.95 8.06
N SER A 209 17.84 19.91 9.37
CA SER A 209 17.47 21.00 10.28
C SER A 209 18.30 22.28 10.03
N GLU A 210 19.60 22.14 9.75
CA GLU A 210 20.51 23.25 9.44
C GLU A 210 20.19 23.87 8.07
N GLU A 211 19.76 23.08 7.11
CA GLU A 211 19.33 23.50 5.76
C GLU A 211 17.88 23.97 5.71
N GLY A 212 17.15 23.98 6.84
CA GLY A 212 15.76 24.42 6.91
C GLY A 212 14.75 23.45 6.29
N MET A 213 15.17 22.25 5.88
CA MET A 213 14.31 21.24 5.26
C MET A 213 13.37 20.54 6.25
N ILE A 214 13.63 20.67 7.55
CA ILE A 214 12.77 20.20 8.63
C ILE A 214 12.79 21.17 9.80
N THR A 215 11.73 21.16 10.60
CA THR A 215 11.67 21.87 11.88
C THR A 215 11.69 20.90 13.05
N LYS A 216 12.59 21.08 13.99
CA LYS A 216 12.65 20.28 15.22
C LYS A 216 11.79 20.90 16.31
N ALA A 217 10.88 20.14 16.89
CA ALA A 217 10.06 20.52 18.03
C ALA A 217 10.23 19.49 19.16
N GLY A 218 11.28 19.66 19.95
CA GLY A 218 11.68 18.67 20.96
C GLY A 218 12.07 17.33 20.33
N ASN A 219 11.31 16.27 20.64
CA ASN A 219 11.53 14.93 20.08
C ASN A 219 10.70 14.65 18.79
N ARG A 220 10.11 15.71 18.20
CA ARG A 220 9.30 15.64 16.99
C ARG A 220 10.01 16.34 15.84
N ILE A 221 9.76 15.83 14.64
CA ILE A 221 10.15 16.44 13.37
C ILE A 221 8.89 16.93 12.70
N LEU A 222 8.86 18.19 12.32
CA LEU A 222 7.78 18.81 11.59
C LEU A 222 8.26 19.10 10.17
N ILE A 223 7.41 18.86 9.18
CA ILE A 223 7.68 19.11 7.77
C ILE A 223 6.47 19.80 7.20
N ASP A 224 6.62 21.06 6.82
CA ASP A 224 5.59 21.82 6.12
C ASP A 224 5.67 21.62 4.60
N LYS A 225 4.72 22.21 3.87
CA LYS A 225 4.63 22.07 2.41
C LYS A 225 5.89 22.60 1.70
N GLY A 226 6.47 23.69 2.15
CA GLY A 226 7.69 24.25 1.55
C GLY A 226 8.88 23.32 1.74
N GLN A 227 9.03 22.79 2.94
CA GLN A 227 10.06 21.84 3.31
C GLN A 227 9.92 20.51 2.53
N TYR A 228 8.70 20.02 2.36
CA TYR A 228 8.39 18.87 1.52
C TYR A 228 8.82 19.10 0.06
N GLU A 229 8.45 20.24 -0.54
CA GLU A 229 8.81 20.56 -1.94
C GLU A 229 10.33 20.61 -2.15
N GLU A 230 11.08 21.17 -1.20
CA GLU A 230 12.55 21.20 -1.27
C GLU A 230 13.16 19.79 -1.15
N MET A 231 12.64 18.94 -0.25
CA MET A 231 13.08 17.55 -0.16
C MET A 231 12.75 16.78 -1.44
N LYS A 232 11.55 16.98 -1.99
CA LYS A 232 11.12 16.34 -3.24
C LYS A 232 12.03 16.69 -4.40
N LYS A 233 12.41 17.97 -4.55
CA LYS A 233 13.39 18.42 -5.54
C LYS A 233 14.75 17.72 -5.36
N MET A 234 15.24 17.63 -4.11
CA MET A 234 16.50 16.96 -3.81
C MET A 234 16.46 15.48 -4.18
N VAL A 235 15.35 14.78 -3.91
CA VAL A 235 15.15 13.37 -4.27
C VAL A 235 15.12 13.21 -5.79
N LEU A 236 14.30 13.99 -6.49
CA LEU A 236 14.18 13.94 -7.95
C LEU A 236 15.51 14.22 -8.66
N ALA A 237 16.27 15.24 -8.24
CA ALA A 237 17.58 15.54 -8.80
C ALA A 237 18.57 14.36 -8.68
N LYS A 238 18.41 13.50 -7.68
CA LYS A 238 19.24 12.30 -7.53
C LYS A 238 18.72 11.10 -8.31
N ILE A 239 17.42 11.04 -8.58
CA ILE A 239 16.80 10.00 -9.42
C ILE A 239 17.13 10.25 -10.90
N ASP A 240 17.06 11.50 -11.34
CA ASP A 240 17.26 11.91 -12.74
C ASP A 240 18.75 11.99 -13.15
N GLY A 241 19.67 11.76 -12.21
CA GLY A 241 21.10 11.67 -12.50
C GLY A 241 21.81 13.02 -12.73
N ASN A 242 21.20 14.12 -12.30
CA ASN A 242 21.81 15.46 -12.28
C ASN A 242 22.34 15.85 -10.90
#